data_dd1c831d7ac82a3f65a33f16f2fbe9f1
#
_entry.id   dd1c831d7ac82a3f65a33f16f2fbe9f1
#
_cell.length_a   1.000
_cell.length_b   1.000
_cell.length_c   1.000
_cell.angle_alpha   90.00
_cell.angle_beta   90.00
_cell.angle_gamma   90.00
#
_symmetry.space_group_name_H-M   'P 1'
#
loop_
_entity.id
_entity.type
_entity.pdbx_description
1 polymer ?
#
loop_
_entity_poly.entity_id
_entity_poly.type
_entity_poly.pdbx_seq_one_letter_code
_entity_poly.pdbx_strand_id
1 'polypeptide(L)'
;ARGGSVGVPRKNIRPLLGKPLIAYSIEQARACPQIDAVYVSTDDDEIAEVARAYGAIVPFKRPADLATSEAGKLPVIVHLVDHLIATGVDVTRIVDLQPTSPLREPSDISSALEMLGSDVDVVITGSVTDKNPYFSMVERKPNGNFGLVIESRDGFLTRQSAPKVYAMNGSIYVWPRYSFKKGVWGGRVALLEMPSARSVDIDNELDFQLCELILSQKTNG
;
A
#
# COMPACT_ATOMS: atom_id res chain seq x y z
N ALA A 1 4.90 -6.63 7.34
CA ALA A 1 3.85 -6.74 8.36
C ALA A 1 4.47 -6.61 9.75
N ARG A 2 3.77 -6.05 10.75
CA ARG A 2 4.20 -5.99 12.16
C ARG A 2 3.15 -6.62 13.06
N GLY A 3 3.54 -7.15 14.22
CA GLY A 3 2.65 -7.77 15.21
C GLY A 3 1.73 -6.76 15.92
N GLY A 4 2.23 -5.55 16.17
CA GLY A 4 1.52 -4.49 16.93
C GLY A 4 0.53 -3.68 16.08
N SER A 5 -0.63 -4.24 15.73
CA SER A 5 -1.71 -3.51 15.06
C SER A 5 -2.61 -2.83 16.09
N VAL A 6 -2.86 -1.51 15.95
CA VAL A 6 -3.63 -0.71 16.92
C VAL A 6 -5.14 -0.73 16.59
N GLY A 7 -5.54 -0.47 15.35
CA GLY A 7 -6.96 -0.33 14.97
C GLY A 7 -7.73 -1.65 14.91
N VAL A 8 -7.07 -2.73 14.47
CA VAL A 8 -7.63 -4.10 14.45
C VAL A 8 -6.59 -5.02 15.06
N PRO A 9 -6.85 -5.64 16.23
CA PRO A 9 -5.91 -6.54 16.90
C PRO A 9 -5.49 -7.70 15.98
N ARG A 10 -4.18 -8.02 15.94
CA ARG A 10 -3.61 -9.10 15.12
C ARG A 10 -3.99 -9.02 13.63
N LYS A 11 -4.25 -7.82 13.12
CA LYS A 11 -4.81 -7.53 11.79
C LYS A 11 -4.21 -8.38 10.67
N ASN A 12 -2.89 -8.49 10.60
CA ASN A 12 -2.19 -9.15 9.49
C ASN A 12 -2.47 -10.67 9.37
N ILE A 13 -2.83 -11.33 10.47
CA ILE A 13 -3.14 -12.77 10.48
C ILE A 13 -4.59 -13.05 10.86
N ARG A 14 -5.39 -12.00 11.13
CA ARG A 14 -6.81 -12.15 11.36
C ARG A 14 -7.48 -12.75 10.12
N PRO A 15 -8.32 -13.79 10.29
CA PRO A 15 -9.03 -14.40 9.17
C PRO A 15 -10.03 -13.42 8.53
N LEU A 16 -9.89 -13.20 7.23
CA LEU A 16 -10.84 -12.52 6.36
C LEU A 16 -11.45 -13.60 5.46
N LEU A 17 -12.73 -13.91 5.62
CA LEU A 17 -13.39 -15.07 4.99
C LEU A 17 -12.58 -16.38 5.13
N GLY A 18 -12.10 -16.66 6.35
CA GLY A 18 -11.36 -17.88 6.67
C GLY A 18 -9.89 -17.91 6.25
N LYS A 19 -9.38 -16.87 5.57
CA LYS A 19 -7.98 -16.76 5.13
C LYS A 19 -7.27 -15.63 5.89
N PRO A 20 -6.05 -15.83 6.44
CA PRO A 20 -5.28 -14.75 7.07
C PRO A 20 -5.10 -13.56 6.15
N LEU A 21 -5.27 -12.33 6.66
CA LEU A 21 -5.24 -11.11 5.84
C LEU A 21 -3.97 -10.99 4.98
N ILE A 22 -2.79 -11.27 5.56
CA ILE A 22 -1.52 -11.20 4.82
C ILE A 22 -1.45 -12.17 3.64
N ALA A 23 -2.18 -13.29 3.71
CA ALA A 23 -2.17 -14.31 2.68
C ALA A 23 -2.74 -13.80 1.35
N TYR A 24 -3.70 -12.89 1.37
CA TYR A 24 -4.22 -12.26 0.15
C TYR A 24 -3.11 -11.57 -0.63
N SER A 25 -2.29 -10.74 0.04
CA SER A 25 -1.19 -10.04 -0.64
C SER A 25 -0.09 -10.99 -1.13
N ILE A 26 0.20 -12.05 -0.38
CA ILE A 26 1.19 -13.06 -0.80
C ILE A 26 0.71 -13.81 -2.03
N GLU A 27 -0.54 -14.28 -2.05
CA GLU A 27 -1.12 -14.99 -3.19
C GLU A 27 -1.23 -14.09 -4.43
N GLN A 28 -1.66 -12.84 -4.27
CA GLN A 28 -1.74 -11.87 -5.36
C GLN A 28 -0.36 -11.59 -5.98
N ALA A 29 0.67 -11.44 -5.14
CA ALA A 29 2.04 -11.27 -5.63
C ALA A 29 2.52 -12.51 -6.38
N ARG A 30 2.30 -13.71 -5.85
CA ARG A 30 2.69 -14.98 -6.48
C ARG A 30 1.92 -15.28 -7.76
N ALA A 31 0.70 -14.77 -7.90
CA ALA A 31 -0.09 -14.89 -9.12
C ALA A 31 0.32 -13.89 -10.22
N CYS A 32 1.15 -12.90 -9.91
CA CYS A 32 1.69 -11.95 -10.89
C CYS A 32 2.94 -12.53 -11.56
N PRO A 33 2.93 -12.81 -12.88
CA PRO A 33 4.06 -13.48 -13.57
C PRO A 33 5.38 -12.68 -13.55
N GLN A 34 5.31 -11.38 -13.28
CA GLN A 34 6.47 -10.47 -13.26
C GLN A 34 7.15 -10.40 -11.88
N ILE A 35 6.65 -11.16 -10.89
CA ILE A 35 7.21 -11.25 -9.53
C ILE A 35 7.98 -12.56 -9.39
N ASP A 36 9.29 -12.48 -9.19
CA ASP A 36 10.16 -13.65 -9.05
C ASP A 36 10.07 -14.29 -7.66
N ALA A 37 9.94 -13.46 -6.61
CA ALA A 37 9.88 -13.93 -5.22
C ALA A 37 9.12 -12.95 -4.32
N VAL A 38 8.49 -13.50 -3.28
CA VAL A 38 7.75 -12.72 -2.27
C VAL A 38 8.48 -12.83 -0.94
N TYR A 39 8.85 -11.69 -0.39
CA TYR A 39 9.53 -11.58 0.89
C TYR A 39 8.66 -10.86 1.92
N VAL A 40 8.67 -11.36 3.15
CA VAL A 40 7.97 -10.72 4.27
C VAL A 40 8.97 -10.38 5.37
N SER A 41 9.04 -9.09 5.72
CA SER A 41 9.74 -8.61 6.90
C SER A 41 8.73 -8.48 8.05
N THR A 42 8.97 -9.17 9.17
CA THR A 42 8.11 -9.12 10.36
C THR A 42 8.93 -9.33 11.64
N ASP A 43 8.46 -8.74 12.72
CA ASP A 43 8.96 -8.89 14.09
C ASP A 43 8.22 -10.01 14.87
N ASP A 44 7.17 -10.56 14.29
CA ASP A 44 6.22 -11.48 14.92
C ASP A 44 6.37 -12.88 14.32
N ASP A 45 6.61 -13.87 15.20
CA ASP A 45 6.88 -15.25 14.77
C ASP A 45 5.66 -15.93 14.15
N GLU A 46 4.43 -15.63 14.63
CA GLU A 46 3.20 -16.19 14.08
C GLU A 46 2.92 -15.62 12.68
N ILE A 47 3.16 -14.31 12.47
CA ILE A 47 3.09 -13.72 11.12
C ILE A 47 4.13 -14.37 10.20
N ALA A 48 5.33 -14.66 10.70
CA ALA A 48 6.37 -15.30 9.91
C ALA A 48 5.96 -16.73 9.49
N GLU A 49 5.38 -17.51 10.40
CA GLU A 49 4.88 -18.87 10.12
C GLU A 49 3.77 -18.84 9.07
N VAL A 50 2.77 -17.98 9.27
CA VAL A 50 1.68 -17.80 8.30
C VAL A 50 2.24 -17.38 6.93
N ALA A 51 3.15 -16.42 6.89
CA ALA A 51 3.73 -15.96 5.62
C ALA A 51 4.45 -17.09 4.88
N ARG A 52 5.24 -17.92 5.59
CA ARG A 52 5.92 -19.09 5.00
C ARG A 52 4.92 -20.13 4.50
N ALA A 53 3.85 -20.41 5.26
CA ALA A 53 2.81 -21.36 4.87
C ALA A 53 2.12 -20.98 3.55
N TYR A 54 2.02 -19.66 3.26
CA TYR A 54 1.48 -19.15 1.99
C TYR A 54 2.55 -18.93 0.91
N GLY A 55 3.81 -19.34 1.16
CA GLY A 55 4.89 -19.38 0.17
C GLY A 55 5.72 -18.10 0.07
N ALA A 56 5.68 -17.25 1.09
CA ALA A 56 6.62 -16.13 1.20
C ALA A 56 7.93 -16.55 1.90
N ILE A 57 9.01 -15.89 1.57
CA ILE A 57 10.31 -16.02 2.21
C ILE A 57 10.40 -15.02 3.37
N VAL A 58 10.75 -15.49 4.55
CA VAL A 58 11.02 -14.64 5.73
C VAL A 58 12.49 -14.80 6.07
N PRO A 59 13.37 -13.92 5.55
CA PRO A 59 14.81 -14.13 5.62
C PRO A 59 15.40 -13.89 7.01
N PHE A 60 14.74 -13.09 7.84
CA PHE A 60 15.16 -12.75 9.21
C PHE A 60 13.96 -12.29 10.04
N LYS A 61 14.14 -12.20 11.35
CA LYS A 61 13.22 -11.50 12.24
C LYS A 61 13.55 -10.00 12.20
N ARG A 62 12.55 -9.16 11.91
CA ARG A 62 12.74 -7.71 11.82
C ARG A 62 13.28 -7.15 13.13
N PRO A 63 14.32 -6.30 13.12
CA PRO A 63 14.81 -5.60 14.30
C PRO A 63 13.72 -4.78 14.97
N ALA A 64 13.76 -4.70 16.31
CA ALA A 64 12.70 -4.07 17.11
C ALA A 64 12.55 -2.57 16.84
N ASP A 65 13.64 -1.87 16.55
CA ASP A 65 13.67 -0.45 16.17
C ASP A 65 12.90 -0.16 14.86
N LEU A 66 12.86 -1.15 13.95
CA LEU A 66 12.07 -1.09 12.71
C LEU A 66 10.63 -1.62 12.86
N ALA A 67 10.22 -2.03 14.05
CA ALA A 67 8.89 -2.58 14.34
C ALA A 67 8.00 -1.65 15.17
N THR A 68 8.49 -0.47 15.56
CA THR A 68 7.74 0.52 16.33
C THR A 68 6.59 1.15 15.52
N SER A 69 5.66 1.83 16.21
CA SER A 69 4.58 2.59 15.56
C SER A 69 5.09 3.79 14.75
N GLU A 70 6.26 4.29 15.11
CA GLU A 70 6.90 5.46 14.50
C GLU A 70 7.87 5.08 13.38
N ALA A 71 8.23 3.80 13.28
CA ALA A 71 9.10 3.32 12.23
C ALA A 71 8.45 3.54 10.85
N GLY A 72 9.05 4.42 10.07
CA GLY A 72 8.60 4.71 8.71
C GLY A 72 8.68 3.46 7.81
N LYS A 73 7.83 3.41 6.81
CA LYS A 73 7.77 2.29 5.85
C LYS A 73 9.08 2.11 5.07
N LEU A 74 9.67 3.21 4.60
CA LEU A 74 10.87 3.17 3.77
C LEU A 74 12.09 2.54 4.47
N PRO A 75 12.44 2.84 5.73
CA PRO A 75 13.53 2.16 6.43
C PRO A 75 13.37 0.64 6.48
N VAL A 76 12.14 0.14 6.64
CA VAL A 76 11.86 -1.31 6.64
C VAL A 76 12.11 -1.94 5.27
N ILE A 77 11.69 -1.26 4.20
CA ILE A 77 11.95 -1.71 2.82
C ILE A 77 13.45 -1.72 2.54
N VAL A 78 14.14 -0.63 2.90
CA VAL A 78 15.61 -0.51 2.70
C VAL A 78 16.33 -1.63 3.43
N HIS A 79 16.01 -1.89 4.69
CA HIS A 79 16.62 -2.95 5.48
C HIS A 79 16.46 -4.34 4.82
N LEU A 80 15.26 -4.65 4.33
CA LEU A 80 15.02 -5.93 3.65
C LEU A 80 15.79 -6.02 2.33
N VAL A 81 15.73 -4.99 1.49
CA VAL A 81 16.38 -4.99 0.18
C VAL A 81 17.90 -5.03 0.32
N ASP A 82 18.49 -4.26 1.24
CA ASP A 82 19.93 -4.27 1.50
C ASP A 82 20.38 -5.65 2.00
N HIS A 83 19.60 -6.33 2.85
CA HIS A 83 19.89 -7.71 3.26
C HIS A 83 19.87 -8.67 2.05
N LEU A 84 18.87 -8.58 1.19
CA LEU A 84 18.76 -9.45 0.00
C LEU A 84 19.96 -9.26 -0.94
N ILE A 85 20.35 -8.01 -1.19
CA ILE A 85 21.51 -7.69 -2.00
C ILE A 85 22.80 -8.25 -1.36
N ALA A 86 22.97 -8.09 -0.04
CA ALA A 86 24.12 -8.60 0.69
C ALA A 86 24.22 -10.13 0.67
N THR A 87 23.09 -10.82 0.55
CA THR A 87 23.01 -12.29 0.43
C THR A 87 23.06 -12.80 -1.02
N GLY A 88 23.33 -11.91 -1.99
CA GLY A 88 23.56 -12.28 -3.39
C GLY A 88 22.30 -12.32 -4.27
N VAL A 89 21.15 -11.83 -3.78
CA VAL A 89 19.95 -11.71 -4.60
C VAL A 89 20.10 -10.53 -5.56
N ASP A 90 19.90 -10.76 -6.86
CA ASP A 90 19.88 -9.70 -7.86
C ASP A 90 18.50 -8.99 -7.85
N VAL A 91 18.43 -7.86 -7.17
CA VAL A 91 17.22 -7.05 -7.08
C VAL A 91 17.23 -5.98 -8.16
N THR A 92 16.34 -6.05 -9.13
CA THR A 92 16.19 -5.07 -10.20
C THR A 92 15.04 -4.10 -9.96
N ARG A 93 13.91 -4.60 -9.46
CA ARG A 93 12.70 -3.85 -9.13
C ARG A 93 12.17 -4.26 -7.77
N ILE A 94 11.56 -3.34 -7.07
CA ILE A 94 10.95 -3.56 -5.76
C ILE A 94 9.46 -3.27 -5.88
N VAL A 95 8.63 -4.23 -5.51
CA VAL A 95 7.19 -4.07 -5.37
C VAL A 95 6.82 -4.22 -3.91
N ASP A 96 6.35 -3.14 -3.29
CA ASP A 96 5.85 -3.18 -1.93
C ASP A 96 4.33 -3.23 -1.93
N LEU A 97 3.79 -4.29 -1.36
CA LEU A 97 2.37 -4.55 -1.25
C LEU A 97 1.90 -4.41 0.19
N GLN A 98 0.88 -3.59 0.40
CA GLN A 98 0.30 -3.42 1.72
C GLN A 98 -0.62 -4.59 2.07
N PRO A 99 -0.40 -5.32 3.19
CA PRO A 99 -1.28 -6.43 3.58
C PRO A 99 -2.73 -6.00 3.83
N THR A 100 -2.93 -4.74 4.21
CA THR A 100 -4.24 -4.17 4.54
C THR A 100 -5.12 -3.80 3.34
N SER A 101 -4.63 -4.08 2.12
CA SER A 101 -5.36 -3.86 0.86
C SER A 101 -5.70 -5.21 0.18
N PRO A 102 -6.60 -6.05 0.75
CA PRO A 102 -6.86 -7.41 0.25
C PRO A 102 -7.63 -7.45 -1.07
N LEU A 103 -8.29 -6.36 -1.44
CA LEU A 103 -9.17 -6.27 -2.63
C LEU A 103 -8.40 -6.03 -3.93
N ARG A 104 -7.09 -5.78 -3.86
CA ARG A 104 -6.19 -5.67 -5.00
C ARG A 104 -6.24 -6.95 -5.84
N GLU A 105 -6.04 -6.84 -7.14
CA GLU A 105 -5.93 -7.95 -8.07
C GLU A 105 -4.50 -8.09 -8.61
N PRO A 106 -4.07 -9.30 -9.05
CA PRO A 106 -2.75 -9.48 -9.67
C PRO A 106 -2.52 -8.57 -10.89
N SER A 107 -3.58 -8.25 -11.64
CA SER A 107 -3.56 -7.31 -12.76
C SER A 107 -3.18 -5.89 -12.35
N ASP A 108 -3.56 -5.45 -11.14
CA ASP A 108 -3.15 -4.12 -10.64
C ASP A 108 -1.63 -4.07 -10.41
N ILE A 109 -1.02 -5.18 -9.95
CA ILE A 109 0.43 -5.30 -9.77
C ILE A 109 1.13 -5.26 -11.12
N SER A 110 0.65 -6.03 -12.08
CA SER A 110 1.20 -6.06 -13.45
C SER A 110 1.13 -4.68 -14.10
N SER A 111 -0.02 -4.00 -14.02
CA SER A 111 -0.19 -2.65 -14.56
C SER A 111 0.75 -1.64 -13.92
N ALA A 112 0.96 -1.72 -12.59
CA ALA A 112 1.90 -0.84 -11.90
C ALA A 112 3.36 -1.09 -12.35
N LEU A 113 3.74 -2.36 -12.59
CA LEU A 113 5.06 -2.73 -13.11
C LEU A 113 5.27 -2.24 -14.55
N GLU A 114 4.24 -2.31 -15.40
CA GLU A 114 4.27 -1.83 -16.79
C GLU A 114 4.41 -0.29 -16.88
N MET A 115 3.87 0.45 -15.91
CA MET A 115 4.04 1.91 -15.83
C MET A 115 5.46 2.34 -15.46
N LEU A 116 6.30 1.42 -14.97
CA LEU A 116 7.67 1.72 -14.58
C LEU A 116 8.56 1.83 -15.83
N GLY A 117 8.44 2.93 -16.54
CA GLY A 117 9.30 3.29 -17.69
C GLY A 117 10.65 3.88 -17.25
N SER A 118 11.50 4.17 -18.24
CA SER A 118 12.84 4.76 -18.01
C SER A 118 12.81 6.15 -17.37
N ASP A 119 11.69 6.82 -17.41
CA ASP A 119 11.48 8.18 -16.94
C ASP A 119 10.63 8.27 -15.65
N VAL A 120 10.34 7.13 -15.00
CA VAL A 120 9.57 7.02 -13.76
C VAL A 120 10.46 6.47 -12.64
N ASP A 121 10.56 7.19 -11.53
CA ASP A 121 11.33 6.78 -10.37
C ASP A 121 10.51 5.96 -9.35
N VAL A 122 9.19 6.13 -9.36
CA VAL A 122 8.25 5.38 -8.54
C VAL A 122 6.85 5.37 -9.15
N VAL A 123 6.18 4.22 -9.07
CA VAL A 123 4.74 4.11 -9.32
C VAL A 123 4.03 3.94 -7.99
N ILE A 124 2.99 4.74 -7.78
CA ILE A 124 2.08 4.64 -6.63
C ILE A 124 0.68 4.29 -7.11
N THR A 125 -0.19 3.86 -6.21
CA THR A 125 -1.59 3.61 -6.52
C THR A 125 -2.53 4.53 -5.75
N GLY A 126 -3.65 4.84 -6.35
CA GLY A 126 -4.71 5.65 -5.75
C GLY A 126 -6.01 5.54 -6.50
N SER A 127 -7.07 6.04 -5.90
CA SER A 127 -8.39 6.13 -6.54
C SER A 127 -8.86 7.59 -6.62
N VAL A 128 -9.71 7.87 -7.60
CA VAL A 128 -10.39 9.18 -7.65
C VAL A 128 -11.17 9.38 -6.37
N THR A 129 -11.07 10.56 -5.79
CA THR A 129 -11.80 10.88 -4.56
C THR A 129 -12.67 12.12 -4.72
N ASP A 130 -13.85 12.08 -4.07
CA ASP A 130 -14.74 13.22 -3.94
C ASP A 130 -14.27 14.23 -2.87
N LYS A 131 -13.36 13.81 -1.99
CA LYS A 131 -12.75 14.69 -0.98
C LYS A 131 -11.66 15.52 -1.65
N ASN A 132 -12.04 16.73 -2.07
CA ASN A 132 -11.21 17.60 -2.90
C ASN A 132 -10.68 18.79 -2.08
N PRO A 133 -9.34 18.98 -1.96
CA PRO A 133 -8.75 20.05 -1.17
C PRO A 133 -9.07 21.46 -1.72
N TYR A 134 -9.40 21.57 -3.00
CA TYR A 134 -9.78 22.83 -3.64
C TYR A 134 -11.27 23.16 -3.50
N PHE A 135 -12.11 22.20 -3.06
CA PHE A 135 -13.58 22.39 -3.12
C PHE A 135 -14.32 21.95 -1.86
N SER A 136 -13.94 20.84 -1.21
CA SER A 136 -14.73 20.23 -0.13
C SER A 136 -13.94 19.88 1.13
N MET A 137 -12.60 19.96 1.12
CA MET A 137 -11.79 19.73 2.31
C MET A 137 -11.44 21.05 2.98
N VAL A 138 -11.65 21.15 4.29
CA VAL A 138 -11.38 22.34 5.09
C VAL A 138 -10.35 22.04 6.18
N GLU A 139 -9.57 23.05 6.53
CA GLU A 139 -8.64 23.03 7.65
C GLU A 139 -8.89 24.21 8.57
N ARG A 140 -8.46 24.09 9.83
CA ARG A 140 -8.47 25.21 10.76
C ARG A 140 -7.27 26.11 10.48
N LYS A 141 -7.54 27.35 10.10
CA LYS A 141 -6.50 28.36 9.82
C LYS A 141 -5.92 28.93 11.12
N PRO A 142 -4.73 29.56 11.09
CA PRO A 142 -4.10 30.14 12.28
C PRO A 142 -4.93 31.18 13.03
N ASN A 143 -5.85 31.87 12.34
CA ASN A 143 -6.80 32.83 12.92
C ASN A 143 -8.00 32.17 13.62
N GLY A 144 -8.05 30.83 13.68
CA GLY A 144 -9.11 30.04 14.30
C GLY A 144 -10.34 29.76 13.39
N ASN A 145 -10.46 30.39 12.24
CA ASN A 145 -11.53 30.14 11.28
C ASN A 145 -11.26 28.86 10.46
N PHE A 146 -12.30 28.34 9.82
CA PHE A 146 -12.17 27.26 8.84
C PHE A 146 -12.12 27.84 7.42
N GLY A 147 -11.27 27.27 6.58
CA GLY A 147 -11.13 27.60 5.17
C GLY A 147 -10.75 26.36 4.35
N LEU A 148 -10.82 26.44 3.04
CA LEU A 148 -10.38 25.36 2.14
C LEU A 148 -8.90 25.04 2.37
N VAL A 149 -8.52 23.76 2.24
CA VAL A 149 -7.12 23.33 2.34
C VAL A 149 -6.26 24.03 1.28
N ILE A 150 -6.76 24.08 0.04
CA ILE A 150 -6.12 24.84 -1.06
C ILE A 150 -7.10 25.88 -1.57
N GLU A 151 -6.75 27.16 -1.39
CA GLU A 151 -7.51 28.28 -1.89
C GLU A 151 -7.08 28.61 -3.33
N SER A 152 -8.03 28.78 -4.23
CA SER A 152 -7.80 29.27 -5.59
C SER A 152 -8.24 30.71 -5.70
N ARG A 153 -7.49 31.55 -6.44
CA ARG A 153 -7.81 32.97 -6.64
C ARG A 153 -9.20 33.21 -7.17
N ASP A 154 -9.67 32.35 -8.11
CA ASP A 154 -10.96 32.51 -8.77
C ASP A 154 -12.04 31.61 -8.15
N GLY A 155 -11.67 30.75 -7.19
CA GLY A 155 -12.55 29.73 -6.61
C GLY A 155 -13.02 28.68 -7.62
N PHE A 156 -13.66 27.61 -7.13
CA PHE A 156 -14.32 26.63 -7.98
C PHE A 156 -15.81 26.59 -7.60
N LEU A 157 -16.69 26.90 -8.54
CA LEU A 157 -18.13 26.97 -8.29
C LEU A 157 -18.80 25.60 -8.25
N THR A 158 -18.18 24.60 -8.87
CA THR A 158 -18.71 23.23 -8.91
C THR A 158 -17.58 22.23 -8.71
N ARG A 159 -17.93 21.01 -8.26
CA ARG A 159 -16.96 19.91 -8.13
C ARG A 159 -16.26 19.59 -9.46
N GLN A 160 -17.00 19.65 -10.55
CA GLN A 160 -16.51 19.32 -11.89
C GLN A 160 -15.51 20.36 -12.43
N SER A 161 -15.56 21.61 -11.94
CA SER A 161 -14.60 22.65 -12.33
C SER A 161 -13.31 22.59 -11.53
N ALA A 162 -13.30 21.92 -10.36
CA ALA A 162 -12.10 21.73 -9.56
C ALA A 162 -11.17 20.68 -10.19
N PRO A 163 -9.84 20.79 -9.98
CA PRO A 163 -8.88 19.78 -10.45
C PRO A 163 -9.25 18.38 -9.95
N LYS A 164 -9.10 17.36 -10.81
CA LYS A 164 -9.24 15.95 -10.39
C LYS A 164 -8.14 15.61 -9.38
N VAL A 165 -8.53 15.04 -8.28
CA VAL A 165 -7.61 14.62 -7.19
C VAL A 165 -7.75 13.13 -6.91
N TYR A 166 -6.68 12.56 -6.39
CA TYR A 166 -6.61 11.13 -6.08
C TYR A 166 -6.26 10.95 -4.61
N ALA A 167 -6.97 10.05 -3.95
CA ALA A 167 -6.56 9.52 -2.65
C ALA A 167 -5.58 8.37 -2.87
N MET A 168 -4.37 8.47 -2.33
CA MET A 168 -3.44 7.34 -2.30
C MET A 168 -4.05 6.24 -1.43
N ASN A 169 -4.12 5.02 -1.97
CA ASN A 169 -4.63 3.85 -1.24
C ASN A 169 -3.53 3.02 -0.58
N GLY A 170 -2.26 3.39 -0.78
CA GLY A 170 -1.12 2.68 -0.20
C GLY A 170 -0.92 1.25 -0.69
N SER A 171 -1.77 0.75 -1.58
CA SER A 171 -1.88 -0.65 -1.93
C SER A 171 -0.62 -1.21 -2.60
N ILE A 172 -0.08 -0.48 -3.59
CA ILE A 172 1.08 -0.90 -4.38
C ILE A 172 2.04 0.28 -4.51
N TYR A 173 3.33 0.01 -4.29
CA TYR A 173 4.42 0.90 -4.67
C TYR A 173 5.42 0.11 -5.49
N VAL A 174 5.91 0.68 -6.59
CA VAL A 174 6.90 0.04 -7.45
C VAL A 174 8.08 0.98 -7.67
N TRP A 175 9.28 0.50 -7.40
CA TRP A 175 10.52 1.25 -7.65
C TRP A 175 11.49 0.41 -8.49
N PRO A 176 12.26 1.02 -9.38
CA PRO A 176 13.51 0.44 -9.82
C PRO A 176 14.54 0.52 -8.69
N ARG A 177 15.50 -0.41 -8.69
CA ARG A 177 16.54 -0.48 -7.64
C ARG A 177 17.28 0.84 -7.40
N TYR A 178 17.55 1.61 -8.47
CA TYR A 178 18.35 2.83 -8.36
C TYR A 178 17.64 4.00 -7.63
N SER A 179 16.32 3.96 -7.50
CA SER A 179 15.52 5.06 -6.95
C SER A 179 14.85 4.76 -5.62
N PHE A 180 14.67 3.49 -5.20
CA PHE A 180 13.83 3.14 -4.06
C PHE A 180 14.25 3.82 -2.74
N LYS A 181 15.56 4.07 -2.54
CA LYS A 181 16.06 4.76 -1.35
C LYS A 181 15.69 6.25 -1.29
N LYS A 182 15.26 6.83 -2.42
CA LYS A 182 14.76 8.22 -2.47
C LYS A 182 13.33 8.35 -1.90
N GLY A 183 12.65 7.22 -1.66
CA GLY A 183 11.25 7.19 -1.22
C GLY A 183 10.27 7.55 -2.32
N VAL A 184 9.04 7.96 -1.92
CA VAL A 184 7.96 8.24 -2.87
C VAL A 184 8.16 9.59 -3.59
N TRP A 185 8.62 10.60 -2.88
CA TRP A 185 8.65 11.99 -3.38
C TRP A 185 10.03 12.46 -3.84
N GLY A 186 11.02 11.56 -3.87
CA GLY A 186 12.40 11.88 -4.24
C GLY A 186 12.71 11.82 -5.74
N GLY A 187 11.70 11.69 -6.59
CA GLY A 187 11.87 11.58 -8.04
C GLY A 187 10.55 11.77 -8.80
N ARG A 188 10.50 11.30 -10.05
CA ARG A 188 9.29 11.36 -10.88
C ARG A 188 8.31 10.26 -10.48
N VAL A 189 7.11 10.68 -10.07
CA VAL A 189 6.05 9.81 -9.57
C VAL A 189 5.02 9.59 -10.68
N ALA A 190 4.70 8.33 -10.99
CA ALA A 190 3.53 7.96 -11.76
C ALA A 190 2.45 7.39 -10.82
N LEU A 191 1.17 7.57 -11.15
CA LEU A 191 0.05 7.07 -10.39
C LEU A 191 -0.79 6.13 -11.25
N LEU A 192 -0.94 4.89 -10.79
CA LEU A 192 -1.93 3.96 -11.32
C LEU A 192 -3.27 4.23 -10.64
N GLU A 193 -4.25 4.64 -11.43
CA GLU A 193 -5.62 4.79 -10.94
C GLU A 193 -6.25 3.40 -10.76
N MET A 194 -6.62 3.07 -9.52
CA MET A 194 -7.35 1.87 -9.16
C MET A 194 -8.82 2.18 -8.91
N PRO A 195 -9.75 1.26 -9.22
CA PRO A 195 -11.15 1.41 -8.83
C PRO A 195 -11.32 1.59 -7.32
N SER A 196 -12.22 2.46 -6.89
CA SER A 196 -12.49 2.70 -5.47
C SER A 196 -12.87 1.42 -4.71
N ALA A 197 -13.60 0.50 -5.38
CA ALA A 197 -13.98 -0.79 -4.81
C ALA A 197 -12.77 -1.70 -4.49
N ARG A 198 -11.60 -1.49 -5.11
CA ARG A 198 -10.36 -2.22 -4.82
C ARG A 198 -9.34 -1.40 -4.01
N SER A 199 -9.72 -0.18 -3.62
CA SER A 199 -8.85 0.79 -2.94
C SER A 199 -9.10 0.90 -1.43
N VAL A 200 -9.86 -0.04 -0.85
CA VAL A 200 -10.09 -0.06 0.60
C VAL A 200 -8.79 -0.48 1.30
N ASP A 201 -8.39 0.33 2.28
CA ASP A 201 -7.31 0.04 3.23
C ASP A 201 -7.92 -0.27 4.59
N ILE A 202 -7.62 -1.42 5.17
CA ILE A 202 -8.18 -1.85 6.46
C ILE A 202 -7.42 -1.16 7.59
N ASP A 203 -8.02 -0.12 8.16
CA ASP A 203 -7.50 0.58 9.34
C ASP A 203 -8.33 0.34 10.61
N ASN A 204 -9.61 0.03 10.45
CA ASN A 204 -10.54 -0.20 11.54
C ASN A 204 -11.49 -1.38 11.22
N GLU A 205 -12.39 -1.69 12.17
CA GLU A 205 -13.32 -2.81 12.06
C GLU A 205 -14.33 -2.64 10.92
N LEU A 206 -14.75 -1.42 10.64
CA LEU A 206 -15.70 -1.16 9.55
C LEU A 206 -15.07 -1.45 8.19
N ASP A 207 -13.80 -1.08 8.00
CA ASP A 207 -13.07 -1.40 6.77
C ASP A 207 -12.93 -2.91 6.59
N PHE A 208 -12.69 -3.63 7.71
CA PHE A 208 -12.59 -5.08 7.71
C PHE A 208 -13.89 -5.72 7.23
N GLN A 209 -15.04 -5.32 7.81
CA GLN A 209 -16.37 -5.80 7.43
C GLN A 209 -16.71 -5.44 5.97
N LEU A 210 -16.32 -4.25 5.52
CA LEU A 210 -16.50 -3.83 4.13
C LEU A 210 -15.73 -4.74 3.16
N CYS A 211 -14.49 -5.08 3.49
CA CYS A 211 -13.71 -6.02 2.69
C CYS A 211 -14.33 -7.43 2.67
N GLU A 212 -14.84 -7.92 3.82
CA GLU A 212 -15.57 -9.20 3.88
C GLU A 212 -16.79 -9.21 2.96
N LEU A 213 -17.59 -8.14 3.01
CA LEU A 213 -18.78 -7.98 2.17
C LEU A 213 -18.42 -8.00 0.67
N ILE A 214 -17.42 -7.22 0.27
CA ILE A 214 -17.01 -7.13 -1.14
C ILE A 214 -16.46 -8.47 -1.65
N LEU A 215 -15.62 -9.15 -0.85
CA LEU A 215 -15.04 -10.43 -1.22
C LEU A 215 -16.11 -11.53 -1.30
N SER A 216 -17.06 -11.56 -0.36
CA SER A 216 -18.14 -12.56 -0.36
C SER A 216 -19.02 -12.46 -1.61
N GLN A 217 -19.27 -11.24 -2.11
CA GLN A 217 -20.01 -11.03 -3.35
C GLN A 217 -19.26 -11.55 -4.58
N LYS A 218 -17.94 -11.44 -4.62
CA LYS A 218 -17.10 -11.98 -5.72
C LYS A 218 -17.08 -13.52 -5.76
N THR A 219 -17.26 -14.18 -4.63
CA THR A 219 -17.22 -15.65 -4.54
C THR A 219 -18.57 -16.28 -4.94
N ASN A 220 -19.66 -15.53 -4.87
CA ASN A 220 -21.03 -16.00 -5.13
C ASN A 220 -21.55 -15.65 -6.54
N GLY A 221 -20.79 -14.96 -7.37
CA GLY A 221 -21.10 -14.59 -8.75
C GLY A 221 -20.11 -15.22 -9.73
#